data_ec42974ac9e28f225b9cdc1dbf70f4a2
#
_entry.id   ec42974ac9e28f225b9cdc1dbf70f4a2
#
_cell.length_a   1.000
_cell.length_b   1.000
_cell.length_c   1.000
_cell.angle_alpha   90.00
_cell.angle_beta   90.00
_cell.angle_gamma   90.00
#
_symmetry.space_group_name_H-M   'P 1'
#
loop_
_entity.id
_entity.type
_entity.pdbx_description
1 polymer ?
#
loop_
_entity_poly.entity_id
_entity_poly.type
_entity_poly.pdbx_seq_one_letter_code
_entity_poly.pdbx_strand_id
1 'polypeptide(L)'
;MKTSILYIFLLSVLYACDSHSLLPPKQQLDQQIAQLNDYSLLSGRLNDQLCEEIETHAQEIGNDSLLLATRQIIYTRYCRLQDTAHARMLLDRMKPYAIRIKDKHLLMNHLRMAFLHAQTRQPAECERWINEARKYAYINPQNWYITAANACLESVSYTHLRAHETLAN
;
A
#
# COMPACT_ATOMS: atom_id res chain seq x y z
N MET A 1 56.39 7.88 11.10
CA MET A 1 55.27 8.83 11.21
C MET A 1 54.22 8.76 10.09
N LYS A 2 54.51 8.23 8.90
CA LYS A 2 53.50 8.16 7.79
C LYS A 2 52.45 7.04 7.93
N THR A 3 52.74 5.98 8.65
CA THR A 3 51.82 4.83 8.84
C THR A 3 50.71 5.10 9.84
N SER A 4 50.92 5.95 10.84
CA SER A 4 49.93 6.26 11.86
C SER A 4 48.76 7.14 11.34
N ILE A 5 49.01 8.02 10.36
CA ILE A 5 48.01 8.89 9.77
C ILE A 5 47.05 8.10 8.89
N LEU A 6 47.54 7.08 8.17
CA LEU A 6 46.72 6.20 7.33
C LEU A 6 45.75 5.36 8.17
N TYR A 7 46.19 4.91 9.36
CA TYR A 7 45.33 4.12 10.27
C TYR A 7 44.19 4.94 10.86
N ILE A 8 44.46 6.23 11.20
CA ILE A 8 43.43 7.14 11.72
C ILE A 8 42.42 7.45 10.63
N PHE A 9 42.86 7.61 9.37
CA PHE A 9 41.93 7.86 8.23
C PHE A 9 41.08 6.63 7.92
N LEU A 10 41.63 5.41 7.99
CA LEU A 10 40.89 4.17 7.80
C LEU A 10 39.84 3.93 8.90
N LEU A 11 40.22 4.23 10.16
CA LEU A 11 39.28 4.16 11.29
C LEU A 11 38.17 5.20 11.18
N SER A 12 38.45 6.41 10.71
CA SER A 12 37.39 7.43 10.52
C SER A 12 36.42 7.08 9.38
N VAL A 13 36.87 6.43 8.31
CA VAL A 13 36.02 5.95 7.22
C VAL A 13 35.16 4.75 7.66
N LEU A 14 35.69 3.86 8.49
CA LEU A 14 34.90 2.74 9.06
C LEU A 14 33.86 3.25 10.07
N TYR A 15 34.16 4.28 10.86
CA TYR A 15 33.18 4.92 11.75
C TYR A 15 32.12 5.73 11.02
N ALA A 16 32.41 6.28 9.83
CA ALA A 16 31.44 7.02 9.03
C ALA A 16 30.41 6.11 8.32
N CYS A 17 30.74 4.83 8.09
CA CYS A 17 29.79 3.85 7.53
C CYS A 17 28.75 3.34 8.54
N ASP A 18 29.05 3.42 9.85
CA ASP A 18 28.13 2.92 10.89
C ASP A 18 27.19 4.00 11.46
N SER A 19 27.30 5.26 11.02
CA SER A 19 26.45 6.33 11.53
C SER A 19 24.97 6.25 11.09
N HIS A 20 24.62 5.36 10.16
CA HIS A 20 23.20 5.09 9.81
C HIS A 20 22.47 4.21 10.83
N SER A 21 23.18 3.58 11.78
CA SER A 21 22.58 2.67 12.77
C SER A 21 22.21 3.34 14.10
N LEU A 22 22.37 4.65 14.24
CA LEU A 22 22.17 5.37 15.52
C LEU A 22 20.75 5.90 15.76
N LEU A 23 19.88 5.83 14.76
CA LEU A 23 18.49 6.26 14.95
C LEU A 23 17.66 5.15 15.59
N PRO A 24 16.74 5.49 16.51
CA PRO A 24 15.77 4.52 16.99
C PRO A 24 15.01 3.85 15.84
N PRO A 25 14.69 2.54 15.89
CA PRO A 25 14.07 1.81 14.79
C PRO A 25 12.84 2.49 14.20
N LYS A 26 12.01 3.09 15.04
CA LYS A 26 10.83 3.85 14.58
C LYS A 26 11.22 5.08 13.74
N GLN A 27 12.27 5.81 14.12
CA GLN A 27 12.72 6.98 13.35
C GLN A 27 13.32 6.59 12.01
N GLN A 28 14.02 5.46 11.93
CA GLN A 28 14.51 4.91 10.67
C GLN A 28 13.35 4.56 9.75
N LEU A 29 12.32 3.91 10.29
CA LEU A 29 11.11 3.57 9.54
C LEU A 29 10.40 4.82 9.01
N ASP A 30 10.25 5.85 9.84
CA ASP A 30 9.62 7.12 9.44
C ASP A 30 10.41 7.82 8.31
N GLN A 31 11.75 7.77 8.34
CA GLN A 31 12.61 8.29 7.27
C GLN A 31 12.47 7.49 5.97
N GLN A 32 12.45 6.16 6.05
CA GLN A 32 12.24 5.31 4.88
C GLN A 32 10.88 5.55 4.24
N ILE A 33 9.82 5.74 5.05
CA ILE A 33 8.48 6.07 4.55
C ILE A 33 8.48 7.46 3.87
N ALA A 34 9.16 8.45 4.43
CA ALA A 34 9.32 9.76 3.81
C ALA A 34 10.05 9.64 2.46
N GLN A 35 11.15 8.92 2.41
CA GLN A 35 11.91 8.66 1.18
C GLN A 35 11.05 7.94 0.11
N LEU A 36 10.24 6.95 0.51
CA LEU A 36 9.32 6.28 -0.41
C LEU A 36 8.28 7.26 -0.99
N ASN A 37 7.77 8.15 -0.16
CA ASN A 37 6.81 9.17 -0.59
C ASN A 37 7.43 10.12 -1.62
N ASP A 38 8.63 10.64 -1.35
CA ASP A 38 9.33 11.54 -2.26
C ASP A 38 9.66 10.86 -3.58
N TYR A 39 10.16 9.62 -3.52
CA TYR A 39 10.42 8.83 -4.72
C TYR A 39 9.17 8.60 -5.56
N SER A 40 8.05 8.25 -4.94
CA SER A 40 6.78 7.99 -5.65
C SER A 40 6.20 9.25 -6.31
N LEU A 41 6.40 10.42 -5.69
CA LEU A 41 5.96 11.71 -6.25
C LEU A 41 6.79 12.12 -7.47
N LEU A 42 8.09 11.87 -7.45
CA LEU A 42 9.01 12.27 -8.52
C LEU A 42 8.99 11.30 -9.71
N SER A 43 8.90 10.00 -9.45
CA SER A 43 9.05 8.96 -10.47
C SER A 43 7.71 8.45 -11.03
N GLY A 44 6.59 8.69 -10.34
CA GLY A 44 5.29 8.09 -10.66
C GLY A 44 5.26 6.57 -10.47
N ARG A 45 6.25 6.00 -9.76
CA ARG A 45 6.37 4.55 -9.47
C ARG A 45 6.71 4.37 -8.01
N LEU A 46 6.54 3.15 -7.50
CA LEU A 46 7.13 2.75 -6.23
C LEU A 46 8.46 2.02 -6.47
N ASN A 47 9.35 2.17 -5.49
CA ASN A 47 10.55 1.35 -5.43
C ASN A 47 10.22 0.10 -4.61
N ASP A 48 10.05 -1.03 -5.29
CA ASP A 48 9.61 -2.28 -4.67
C ASP A 48 10.63 -2.79 -3.64
N GLN A 49 11.93 -2.62 -3.91
CA GLN A 49 12.97 -2.97 -2.94
C GLN A 49 12.83 -2.13 -1.66
N LEU A 50 12.63 -0.82 -1.78
CA LEU A 50 12.41 0.04 -0.62
C LEU A 50 11.12 -0.31 0.13
N CYS A 51 10.06 -0.71 -0.58
CA CYS A 51 8.82 -1.21 0.05
C CYS A 51 9.07 -2.48 0.88
N GLU A 52 9.86 -3.43 0.36
CA GLU A 52 10.21 -4.66 1.07
C GLU A 52 11.10 -4.39 2.29
N GLU A 53 12.08 -3.50 2.17
CA GLU A 53 12.92 -3.06 3.29
C GLU A 53 12.09 -2.41 4.40
N ILE A 54 11.14 -1.54 4.05
CA ILE A 54 10.22 -0.89 5.00
C ILE A 54 9.33 -1.93 5.70
N GLU A 55 8.75 -2.89 4.97
CA GLU A 55 7.95 -3.96 5.56
C GLU A 55 8.79 -4.82 6.53
N THR A 56 9.99 -5.22 6.12
CA THR A 56 10.90 -6.02 6.93
C THR A 56 11.25 -5.30 8.22
N HIS A 57 11.62 -4.03 8.12
CA HIS A 57 11.97 -3.22 9.27
C HIS A 57 10.77 -3.03 10.23
N ALA A 58 9.56 -2.77 9.69
CA ALA A 58 8.36 -2.69 10.51
C ALA A 58 8.02 -4.02 11.21
N GLN A 59 8.33 -5.14 10.57
CA GLN A 59 8.13 -6.48 11.13
C GLN A 59 9.14 -6.79 12.26
N GLU A 60 10.39 -6.38 12.11
CA GLU A 60 11.45 -6.54 13.13
C GLU A 60 11.15 -5.78 14.41
N ILE A 61 10.46 -4.62 14.31
CA ILE A 61 10.00 -3.87 15.49
C ILE A 61 8.98 -4.69 16.31
N GLY A 62 8.35 -5.70 15.72
CA GLY A 62 7.48 -6.66 16.41
C GLY A 62 6.13 -6.09 16.85
N ASN A 63 5.68 -4.98 16.27
CA ASN A 63 4.39 -4.35 16.57
C ASN A 63 3.42 -4.51 15.40
N ASP A 64 2.44 -5.41 15.55
CA ASP A 64 1.43 -5.71 14.52
C ASP A 64 0.66 -4.48 14.03
N SER A 65 0.33 -3.56 14.92
CA SER A 65 -0.39 -2.33 14.54
C SER A 65 0.49 -1.42 13.69
N LEU A 66 1.78 -1.32 14.01
CA LEU A 66 2.74 -0.55 13.22
C LEU A 66 2.96 -1.19 11.86
N LEU A 67 3.14 -2.51 11.81
CA LEU A 67 3.28 -3.26 10.56
C LEU A 67 2.06 -3.07 9.66
N LEU A 68 0.85 -3.15 10.23
CA LEU A 68 -0.38 -2.96 9.49
C LEU A 68 -0.51 -1.53 8.96
N ALA A 69 -0.19 -0.52 9.79
CA ALA A 69 -0.19 0.88 9.37
C ALA A 69 0.82 1.15 8.24
N THR A 70 2.02 0.58 8.33
CA THR A 70 3.05 0.67 7.30
C THR A 70 2.59 0.06 5.99
N ARG A 71 2.05 -1.14 6.01
CA ARG A 71 1.47 -1.80 4.84
C ARG A 71 0.32 -1.02 4.24
N GLN A 72 -0.50 -0.37 5.07
CA GLN A 72 -1.59 0.48 4.62
C GLN A 72 -1.09 1.71 3.82
N ILE A 73 0.03 2.29 4.23
CA ILE A 73 0.66 3.39 3.50
C ILE A 73 1.10 2.92 2.11
N ILE A 74 1.85 1.82 2.04
CA ILE A 74 2.36 1.26 0.78
C ILE A 74 1.19 0.85 -0.13
N TYR A 75 0.18 0.15 0.41
CA TYR A 75 -1.04 -0.23 -0.30
C TYR A 75 -1.74 0.97 -0.95
N THR A 76 -1.87 2.06 -0.19
CA THR A 76 -2.51 3.28 -0.69
C THR A 76 -1.72 3.89 -1.86
N ARG A 77 -0.40 3.77 -1.86
CA ARG A 77 0.45 4.23 -2.98
C ARG A 77 0.28 3.37 -4.22
N TYR A 78 0.29 2.04 -4.11
CA TYR A 78 -0.01 1.16 -5.24
C TYR A 78 -1.39 1.44 -5.83
N CYS A 79 -2.41 1.66 -4.99
CA CYS A 79 -3.74 2.03 -5.46
C CYS A 79 -3.74 3.34 -6.25
N ARG A 80 -3.00 4.37 -5.82
CA ARG A 80 -2.90 5.66 -6.53
C ARG A 80 -2.19 5.52 -7.88
N LEU A 81 -1.24 4.61 -7.98
CA LEU A 81 -0.53 4.30 -9.21
C LEU A 81 -1.29 3.31 -10.11
N GLN A 82 -2.48 2.88 -9.69
CA GLN A 82 -3.31 1.86 -10.36
C GLN A 82 -2.59 0.50 -10.54
N ASP A 83 -1.60 0.24 -9.71
CA ASP A 83 -0.91 -1.06 -9.68
C ASP A 83 -1.74 -2.05 -8.84
N THR A 84 -2.70 -2.66 -9.52
CA THR A 84 -3.64 -3.59 -8.90
C THR A 84 -2.99 -4.89 -8.45
N ALA A 85 -1.88 -5.31 -9.09
CA ALA A 85 -1.19 -6.54 -8.76
C ALA A 85 -0.50 -6.45 -7.39
N HIS A 86 0.32 -5.41 -7.19
CA HIS A 86 1.01 -5.18 -5.91
C HIS A 86 0.03 -4.78 -4.80
N ALA A 87 -1.01 -3.97 -5.12
CA ALA A 87 -2.06 -3.64 -4.16
C ALA A 87 -2.77 -4.91 -3.65
N ARG A 88 -3.12 -5.85 -4.53
CA ARG A 88 -3.74 -7.13 -4.15
C ARG A 88 -2.83 -7.97 -3.26
N MET A 89 -1.58 -8.15 -3.68
CA MET A 89 -0.59 -8.92 -2.92
C MET A 89 -0.45 -8.37 -1.49
N LEU A 90 -0.37 -7.05 -1.35
CA LEU A 90 -0.22 -6.41 -0.06
C LEU A 90 -1.49 -6.51 0.79
N LEU A 91 -2.68 -6.40 0.17
CA LEU A 91 -3.96 -6.62 0.85
C LEU A 91 -4.06 -8.04 1.41
N ASP A 92 -3.64 -9.05 0.65
CA ASP A 92 -3.61 -10.44 1.11
C ASP A 92 -2.66 -10.63 2.32
N ARG A 93 -1.50 -9.95 2.33
CA ARG A 93 -0.58 -9.93 3.47
C ARG A 93 -1.15 -9.22 4.71
N MET A 94 -1.96 -8.16 4.51
CA MET A 94 -2.60 -7.43 5.62
C MET A 94 -3.75 -8.18 6.25
N LYS A 95 -4.49 -8.95 5.45
CA LYS A 95 -5.76 -9.59 5.82
C LYS A 95 -5.74 -10.36 7.14
N PRO A 96 -4.79 -11.28 7.43
CA PRO A 96 -4.80 -12.05 8.68
C PRO A 96 -4.66 -11.16 9.93
N TYR A 97 -3.87 -10.09 9.85
CA TYR A 97 -3.68 -9.15 10.95
C TYR A 97 -4.94 -8.27 11.12
N ALA A 98 -5.45 -7.73 10.03
CA ALA A 98 -6.62 -6.87 10.03
C ALA A 98 -7.89 -7.58 10.54
N ILE A 99 -8.08 -8.85 10.22
CA ILE A 99 -9.19 -9.66 10.76
C ILE A 99 -9.06 -9.80 12.27
N ARG A 100 -7.85 -10.11 12.77
CA ARG A 100 -7.59 -10.33 14.20
C ARG A 100 -7.93 -9.10 15.05
N ILE A 101 -7.60 -7.90 14.57
CA ILE A 101 -7.84 -6.65 15.30
C ILE A 101 -9.13 -5.93 14.88
N LYS A 102 -9.92 -6.52 13.98
CA LYS A 102 -11.14 -5.93 13.38
C LYS A 102 -10.88 -4.54 12.79
N ASP A 103 -9.81 -4.43 12.01
CA ASP A 103 -9.41 -3.16 11.41
C ASP A 103 -10.44 -2.70 10.37
N LYS A 104 -10.98 -1.50 10.57
CA LYS A 104 -11.95 -0.86 9.66
C LYS A 104 -11.40 -0.68 8.24
N HIS A 105 -10.09 -0.58 8.06
CA HIS A 105 -9.48 -0.41 6.76
C HIS A 105 -9.59 -1.68 5.89
N LEU A 106 -9.81 -2.86 6.48
CA LEU A 106 -9.94 -4.10 5.73
C LEU A 106 -11.11 -4.03 4.73
N LEU A 107 -12.28 -3.61 5.20
CA LEU A 107 -13.45 -3.40 4.34
C LEU A 107 -13.17 -2.36 3.26
N MET A 108 -12.63 -1.20 3.66
CA MET A 108 -12.36 -0.09 2.75
C MET A 108 -11.35 -0.45 1.67
N ASN A 109 -10.36 -1.27 2.01
CA ASN A 109 -9.34 -1.70 1.05
C ASN A 109 -9.92 -2.65 -0.01
N HIS A 110 -10.83 -3.56 0.36
CA HIS A 110 -11.53 -4.39 -0.62
C HIS A 110 -12.42 -3.56 -1.54
N LEU A 111 -13.14 -2.57 -1.00
CA LEU A 111 -13.95 -1.66 -1.81
C LEU A 111 -13.10 -0.77 -2.72
N ARG A 112 -11.91 -0.38 -2.27
CA ARG A 112 -10.96 0.36 -3.12
C ARG A 112 -10.45 -0.49 -4.28
N MET A 113 -10.21 -1.79 -4.07
CA MET A 113 -9.89 -2.70 -5.18
C MET A 113 -11.05 -2.81 -6.17
N ALA A 114 -12.29 -2.93 -5.69
CA ALA A 114 -13.47 -2.92 -6.57
C ALA A 114 -13.51 -1.64 -7.43
N PHE A 115 -13.30 -0.49 -6.81
CA PHE A 115 -13.28 0.80 -7.50
C PHE A 115 -12.17 0.90 -8.55
N LEU A 116 -10.96 0.44 -8.25
CA LEU A 116 -9.84 0.40 -9.23
C LEU A 116 -10.19 -0.45 -10.45
N HIS A 117 -10.82 -1.62 -10.25
CA HIS A 117 -11.25 -2.46 -11.36
C HIS A 117 -12.42 -1.86 -12.14
N ALA A 118 -13.31 -1.10 -11.49
CA ALA A 118 -14.34 -0.33 -12.19
C ALA A 118 -13.71 0.73 -13.10
N GLN A 119 -12.75 1.51 -12.60
CA GLN A 119 -12.04 2.53 -13.37
C GLN A 119 -11.25 1.95 -14.55
N THR A 120 -10.68 0.76 -14.40
CA THR A 120 -9.93 0.07 -15.46
C THR A 120 -10.82 -0.78 -16.38
N ARG A 121 -12.14 -0.61 -16.30
CA ARG A 121 -13.13 -1.26 -17.18
C ARG A 121 -13.15 -2.78 -17.06
N GLN A 122 -13.04 -3.28 -15.85
CA GLN A 122 -13.05 -4.70 -15.51
C GLN A 122 -14.26 -5.04 -14.61
N PRO A 123 -15.50 -5.03 -15.14
CA PRO A 123 -16.70 -5.15 -14.33
C PRO A 123 -16.79 -6.47 -13.55
N ALA A 124 -16.34 -7.57 -14.14
CA ALA A 124 -16.32 -8.87 -13.46
C ALA A 124 -15.41 -8.87 -12.22
N GLU A 125 -14.22 -8.26 -12.33
CA GLU A 125 -13.31 -8.11 -11.20
C GLU A 125 -13.88 -7.13 -10.15
N CYS A 126 -14.50 -6.04 -10.58
CA CYS A 126 -15.20 -5.13 -9.68
C CYS A 126 -16.24 -5.86 -8.84
N GLU A 127 -17.13 -6.63 -9.48
CA GLU A 127 -18.15 -7.42 -8.79
C GLU A 127 -17.54 -8.44 -7.82
N ARG A 128 -16.50 -9.14 -8.24
CA ARG A 128 -15.76 -10.08 -7.39
C ARG A 128 -15.25 -9.40 -6.12
N TRP A 129 -14.64 -8.22 -6.23
CA TRP A 129 -14.11 -7.48 -5.09
C TRP A 129 -15.21 -6.92 -4.18
N ILE A 130 -16.36 -6.54 -4.73
CA ILE A 130 -17.54 -6.17 -3.93
C ILE A 130 -18.04 -7.37 -3.11
N ASN A 131 -18.11 -8.55 -3.72
CA ASN A 131 -18.52 -9.77 -3.02
C ASN A 131 -17.52 -10.20 -1.94
N GLU A 132 -16.21 -10.02 -2.17
CA GLU A 132 -15.20 -10.20 -1.12
C GLU A 132 -15.37 -9.17 0.01
N ALA A 133 -15.54 -7.90 -0.30
CA ALA A 133 -15.75 -6.84 0.68
C ALA A 133 -16.97 -7.10 1.58
N ARG A 134 -18.04 -7.67 1.02
CA ARG A 134 -19.28 -8.01 1.77
C ARG A 134 -19.00 -8.89 2.99
N LYS A 135 -18.00 -9.76 2.93
CA LYS A 135 -17.60 -10.63 4.05
C LYS A 135 -17.14 -9.84 5.27
N TYR A 136 -16.70 -8.59 5.08
CA TYR A 136 -16.19 -7.69 6.12
C TYR A 136 -17.14 -6.54 6.43
N ALA A 137 -18.36 -6.54 5.87
CA ALA A 137 -19.36 -5.48 6.10
C ALA A 137 -19.74 -5.32 7.57
N TYR A 138 -19.63 -6.38 8.37
CA TYR A 138 -19.89 -6.36 9.81
C TYR A 138 -18.91 -5.45 10.59
N ILE A 139 -17.75 -5.13 10.04
CA ILE A 139 -16.76 -4.23 10.67
C ILE A 139 -17.24 -2.79 10.62
N ASN A 140 -17.88 -2.38 9.53
CA ASN A 140 -18.43 -1.03 9.36
C ASN A 140 -19.67 -1.05 8.44
N PRO A 141 -20.84 -1.44 8.97
CA PRO A 141 -22.04 -1.63 8.16
C PRO A 141 -22.53 -0.37 7.43
N GLN A 142 -22.34 0.81 8.03
CA GLN A 142 -22.81 2.08 7.43
C GLN A 142 -22.03 2.43 6.16
N ASN A 143 -20.71 2.28 6.19
CA ASN A 143 -19.86 2.59 5.04
C ASN A 143 -19.99 1.55 3.91
N TRP A 144 -20.39 0.32 4.23
CA TRP A 144 -20.62 -0.72 3.25
C TRP A 144 -21.58 -0.28 2.16
N TYR A 145 -22.79 0.15 2.54
CA TYR A 145 -23.85 0.47 1.58
C TYR A 145 -23.49 1.62 0.65
N ILE A 146 -22.91 2.68 1.18
CA ILE A 146 -22.58 3.88 0.39
C ILE A 146 -21.46 3.58 -0.61
N THR A 147 -20.40 2.93 -0.18
CA THR A 147 -19.21 2.72 -1.01
C THR A 147 -19.44 1.60 -2.03
N ALA A 148 -20.15 0.53 -1.66
CA ALA A 148 -20.52 -0.52 -2.60
C ALA A 148 -21.50 -0.01 -3.67
N ALA A 149 -22.46 0.84 -3.29
CA ALA A 149 -23.38 1.47 -4.23
C ALA A 149 -22.65 2.36 -5.23
N ASN A 150 -21.69 3.16 -4.78
CA ASN A 150 -20.89 4.02 -5.66
C ASN A 150 -20.04 3.21 -6.64
N ALA A 151 -19.39 2.13 -6.18
CA ALA A 151 -18.63 1.25 -7.04
C ALA A 151 -19.50 0.55 -8.10
N CYS A 152 -20.72 0.12 -7.71
CA CYS A 152 -21.69 -0.46 -8.65
C CYS A 152 -22.19 0.57 -9.67
N LEU A 153 -22.51 1.80 -9.24
CA LEU A 153 -22.99 2.86 -10.12
C LEU A 153 -21.97 3.24 -11.18
N GLU A 154 -20.69 3.34 -10.84
CA GLU A 154 -19.64 3.61 -11.83
C GLU A 154 -19.49 2.48 -12.85
N SER A 155 -19.57 1.22 -12.42
CA SER A 155 -19.51 0.07 -13.34
C SER A 155 -20.70 0.00 -14.29
N VAL A 156 -21.91 0.35 -13.82
CA VAL A 156 -23.16 0.34 -14.62
C VAL A 156 -23.22 1.54 -15.56
N SER A 157 -22.89 2.74 -15.11
CA SER A 157 -22.88 3.94 -15.97
C SER A 157 -21.96 3.76 -17.17
N TYR A 158 -20.87 3.07 -16.99
CA TYR A 158 -19.94 2.79 -18.06
C TYR A 158 -20.47 1.78 -19.09
N THR A 159 -21.14 0.71 -18.66
CA THR A 159 -21.75 -0.27 -19.55
C THR A 159 -22.89 0.34 -20.37
N HIS A 160 -23.69 1.23 -19.78
CA HIS A 160 -24.73 1.96 -20.48
C HIS A 160 -24.21 2.95 -21.54
N LEU A 161 -23.17 3.73 -21.23
CA LEU A 161 -22.55 4.64 -22.18
C LEU A 161 -22.01 3.88 -23.40
N ARG A 162 -21.37 2.73 -23.19
CA ARG A 162 -20.85 1.93 -24.30
C ARG A 162 -21.92 1.27 -25.15
N ALA A 163 -23.06 0.87 -24.56
CA ALA A 163 -24.19 0.35 -25.32
C ALA A 163 -24.77 1.42 -26.25
N HIS A 164 -24.80 2.68 -25.83
CA HIS A 164 -25.25 3.80 -26.67
C HIS A 164 -24.24 4.14 -27.79
N GLU A 165 -22.94 4.09 -27.52
CA GLU A 165 -21.91 4.34 -28.54
C GLU A 165 -21.89 3.27 -29.64
N THR A 166 -22.16 2.00 -29.28
CA THR A 166 -22.23 0.89 -30.26
C THR A 166 -23.50 0.88 -31.09
N LEU A 167 -24.58 1.51 -30.61
CA LEU A 167 -25.81 1.68 -31.36
C LEU A 167 -25.82 2.92 -32.27
N ALA A 168 -24.86 3.84 -32.07
CA ALA A 168 -24.74 5.07 -32.84
C ALA A 168 -23.73 4.97 -34.01
N ASN A 169 -23.02 3.86 -34.13
CA ASN A 169 -22.14 3.51 -35.27
C ASN A 169 -22.71 2.35 -36.07
#